data_0cb3b9a2d526d72d6ce2015e3355bfd6
#
_entry.id   0cb3b9a2d526d72d6ce2015e3355bfd6
#
_cell.length_a   1.000
_cell.length_b   1.000
_cell.length_c   1.000
_cell.angle_alpha   90.00
_cell.angle_beta   90.00
_cell.angle_gamma   90.00
#
_symmetry.space_group_name_H-M   'P 1'
#
loop_
_entity.id
_entity.type
_entity.pdbx_description
1 polymer ?
#
loop_
_entity_poly.entity_id
_entity_poly.type
_entity_poly.pdbx_seq_one_letter_code
_entity_poly.pdbx_strand_id
1 'polypeptide(L)'
;MIEVITDDKHRVAEWAKPKLEGNIQWANFQAFGFERHGDLVGAVVFTEYTGNDIHVSVVTTDPCWWHRRYIKLLYEYVFDQCGCIRISALVNESNRKSIKLLRGLGFKEEGRLRSYFNPKDGIVFGQLRSECKWLER
;
A
#
# COMPACT_ATOMS: atom_id res chain seq x y z
N MET A 1 -16.87 -10.27 9.80
CA MET A 1 -16.38 -8.96 10.28
C MET A 1 -14.87 -8.89 10.12
N ILE A 2 -14.37 -7.76 9.70
CA ILE A 2 -12.93 -7.54 9.50
C ILE A 2 -12.34 -6.92 10.76
N GLU A 3 -11.24 -7.49 11.23
CA GLU A 3 -10.44 -6.89 12.29
C GLU A 3 -9.19 -6.29 11.69
N VAL A 4 -8.85 -5.07 12.12
CA VAL A 4 -7.64 -4.39 11.66
C VAL A 4 -6.53 -4.63 12.66
N ILE A 5 -5.39 -5.12 12.15
CA ILE A 5 -4.21 -5.39 12.96
C ILE A 5 -3.18 -4.29 12.69
N THR A 6 -2.90 -3.49 13.70
CA THR A 6 -1.95 -2.37 13.56
C THR A 6 -0.72 -2.50 14.45
N ASP A 7 -0.68 -3.53 15.30
CA ASP A 7 0.35 -3.70 16.32
C ASP A 7 1.13 -5.02 16.20
N ASP A 8 1.09 -5.66 15.03
CA ASP A 8 1.79 -6.92 14.78
C ASP A 8 2.40 -6.94 13.39
N LYS A 9 3.24 -5.96 13.13
CA LYS A 9 3.80 -5.73 11.79
C LYS A 9 4.63 -6.91 11.28
N HIS A 10 5.29 -7.64 12.14
CA HIS A 10 6.13 -8.77 11.71
C HIS A 10 5.27 -9.94 11.21
N ARG A 11 4.18 -10.23 11.88
CA ARG A 11 3.22 -11.24 11.41
C ARG A 11 2.63 -10.87 10.07
N VAL A 12 2.23 -9.61 9.92
CA VAL A 12 1.66 -9.11 8.68
C VAL A 12 2.69 -9.16 7.55
N ALA A 13 3.92 -8.74 7.82
CA ALA A 13 5.00 -8.77 6.83
C ALA A 13 5.33 -10.20 6.38
N GLU A 14 5.41 -11.15 7.31
CA GLU A 14 5.68 -12.56 6.99
C GLU A 14 4.59 -13.14 6.08
N TRP A 15 3.35 -12.75 6.30
CA TRP A 15 2.25 -13.17 5.45
C TRP A 15 2.32 -12.52 4.06
N ALA A 16 2.69 -11.25 4.00
CA ALA A 16 2.66 -10.46 2.76
C ALA A 16 3.84 -10.74 1.83
N LYS A 17 5.05 -10.92 2.37
CA LYS A 17 6.28 -11.05 1.58
C LYS A 17 6.22 -12.06 0.46
N PRO A 18 5.80 -13.31 0.68
CA PRO A 18 5.79 -14.30 -0.41
C PRO A 18 4.76 -14.02 -1.50
N LYS A 19 3.87 -13.08 -1.27
CA LYS A 19 2.83 -12.69 -2.22
C LYS A 19 3.23 -11.48 -3.07
N LEU A 20 4.36 -10.85 -2.73
CA LEU A 20 4.90 -9.71 -3.46
C LEU A 20 6.05 -10.18 -4.34
N GLU A 21 6.29 -9.44 -5.43
CA GLU A 21 7.39 -9.74 -6.34
C GLU A 21 8.72 -9.28 -5.78
N GLY A 22 9.78 -10.03 -6.13
CA GLY A 22 11.15 -9.67 -5.83
C GLY A 22 11.63 -10.24 -4.51
N ASN A 23 12.89 -9.95 -4.21
CA ASN A 23 13.53 -10.36 -2.98
C ASN A 23 13.42 -9.19 -1.99
N ILE A 24 12.31 -9.15 -1.27
CA ILE A 24 11.96 -8.01 -0.44
C ILE A 24 12.58 -8.12 0.95
N GLN A 25 13.26 -7.05 1.35
CA GLN A 25 13.77 -6.89 2.71
C GLN A 25 13.38 -5.51 3.21
N TRP A 26 12.65 -5.50 4.31
CA TRP A 26 12.21 -4.25 4.92
C TRP A 26 12.94 -4.05 6.25
N ALA A 27 13.80 -3.04 6.32
CA ALA A 27 14.51 -2.69 7.55
C ALA A 27 13.63 -1.89 8.50
N ASN A 28 13.08 -0.79 7.99
CA ASN A 28 12.16 0.08 8.74
C ASN A 28 10.81 0.08 8.03
N PHE A 29 9.79 -0.39 8.71
CA PHE A 29 8.48 -0.47 8.10
C PHE A 29 7.38 -0.47 9.16
N GLN A 30 6.16 -0.13 8.72
CA GLN A 30 4.93 -0.38 9.45
C GLN A 30 4.03 -1.22 8.56
N ALA A 31 3.18 -2.03 9.15
CA ALA A 31 2.27 -2.86 8.37
C ALA A 31 0.92 -2.96 9.09
N PHE A 32 -0.14 -2.77 8.32
CA PHE A 32 -1.50 -3.00 8.79
C PHE A 32 -2.02 -4.26 8.12
N GLY A 33 -2.60 -5.15 8.90
CA GLY A 33 -3.23 -6.35 8.41
C GLY A 33 -4.74 -6.29 8.59
N PHE A 34 -5.43 -7.04 7.73
CA PHE A 34 -6.88 -7.16 7.78
C PHE A 34 -7.24 -8.63 7.90
N GLU A 35 -7.93 -8.96 8.99
CA GLU A 35 -8.26 -10.34 9.35
C GLU A 35 -9.74 -10.59 9.21
N ARG A 36 -10.07 -11.82 8.79
CA ARG A 36 -11.43 -12.33 8.90
C ARG A 36 -11.35 -13.74 9.50
N HIS A 37 -12.05 -13.94 10.63
CA HIS A 37 -12.07 -15.22 11.35
C HIS A 37 -10.65 -15.72 11.73
N GLY A 38 -9.77 -14.79 12.10
CA GLY A 38 -8.41 -15.11 12.53
C GLY A 38 -7.39 -15.24 11.40
N ASP A 39 -7.82 -15.19 10.15
CA ASP A 39 -6.94 -15.33 8.99
C ASP A 39 -6.74 -14.00 8.29
N LEU A 40 -5.49 -13.68 7.97
CA LEU A 40 -5.19 -12.48 7.19
C LEU A 40 -5.74 -12.62 5.77
N VAL A 41 -6.43 -11.59 5.31
CA VAL A 41 -7.00 -11.51 3.96
C VAL A 41 -6.45 -10.31 3.19
N GLY A 42 -5.79 -9.40 3.87
CA GLY A 42 -5.17 -8.23 3.25
C GLY A 42 -4.09 -7.65 4.11
N ALA A 43 -3.21 -6.89 3.49
CA ALA A 43 -2.13 -6.19 4.18
C ALA A 43 -1.74 -4.95 3.40
N VAL A 44 -1.34 -3.92 4.14
CA VAL A 44 -0.71 -2.72 3.58
C VAL A 44 0.59 -2.51 4.33
N VAL A 45 1.69 -2.47 3.60
CA VAL A 45 3.02 -2.27 4.17
C VAL A 45 3.53 -0.90 3.77
N PHE A 46 4.00 -0.16 4.76
CA PHE A 46 4.51 1.20 4.61
C PHE A 46 6.03 1.19 4.79
N THR A 47 6.74 1.71 3.80
CA THR A 47 8.20 1.72 3.79
C THR A 47 8.72 3.07 3.31
N GLU A 48 10.04 3.28 3.39
CA GLU A 48 10.72 4.44 2.82
C GLU A 48 10.15 5.78 3.29
N TYR A 49 9.89 5.88 4.59
CA TYR A 49 9.41 7.13 5.17
C TYR A 49 10.50 8.19 5.14
N THR A 50 10.21 9.35 4.55
CA THR A 50 11.16 10.46 4.43
C THR A 50 10.72 11.71 5.19
N GLY A 51 9.58 11.65 5.86
CA GLY A 51 8.94 12.83 6.45
C GLY A 51 7.91 13.46 5.52
N ASN A 52 8.17 13.47 4.22
CA ASN A 52 7.24 13.98 3.22
C ASN A 52 6.51 12.87 2.47
N ASP A 53 7.16 11.72 2.31
CA ASP A 53 6.69 10.61 1.48
C ASP A 53 6.72 9.31 2.26
N ILE A 54 5.87 8.39 1.87
CA ILE A 54 5.92 7.02 2.32
C ILE A 54 5.48 6.12 1.15
N HIS A 55 6.14 4.98 1.01
CA HIS A 55 5.80 3.99 -0.03
C HIS A 55 4.83 2.97 0.54
N VAL A 56 3.87 2.55 -0.27
CA VAL A 56 2.90 1.52 0.12
C VAL A 56 2.96 0.32 -0.81
N SER A 57 2.81 -0.85 -0.20
CA SER A 57 2.60 -2.11 -0.91
C SER A 57 1.33 -2.75 -0.38
N VAL A 58 0.42 -3.11 -1.27
CA VAL A 58 -0.88 -3.68 -0.91
C VAL A 58 -0.96 -5.11 -1.37
N VAL A 59 -1.37 -6.00 -0.49
CA VAL A 59 -1.60 -7.41 -0.80
C VAL A 59 -3.03 -7.76 -0.42
N THR A 60 -3.76 -8.38 -1.33
CA THR A 60 -5.15 -8.79 -1.10
C THR A 60 -5.36 -10.21 -1.60
N THR A 61 -5.81 -11.10 -0.72
CA THR A 61 -6.23 -12.45 -1.12
C THR A 61 -7.76 -12.53 -1.21
N ASP A 62 -8.45 -11.69 -0.44
CA ASP A 62 -9.91 -11.61 -0.44
C ASP A 62 -10.28 -10.13 -0.30
N PRO A 63 -11.00 -9.54 -1.27
CA PRO A 63 -11.31 -8.12 -1.24
C PRO A 63 -12.37 -7.70 -0.22
N CYS A 64 -12.83 -8.60 0.63
CA CYS A 64 -13.87 -8.31 1.63
C CYS A 64 -13.48 -7.17 2.59
N TRP A 65 -12.18 -6.87 2.73
CA TRP A 65 -11.70 -5.77 3.57
C TRP A 65 -11.62 -4.45 2.80
N TRP A 66 -11.78 -4.48 1.48
CA TRP A 66 -11.67 -3.28 0.64
C TRP A 66 -12.94 -2.45 0.77
N HIS A 67 -12.97 -1.62 1.82
CA HIS A 67 -14.12 -0.82 2.21
C HIS A 67 -13.65 0.58 2.58
N ARG A 68 -14.50 1.55 2.32
CA ARG A 68 -14.18 2.97 2.55
C ARG A 68 -13.61 3.24 3.95
N ARG A 69 -14.17 2.63 4.99
CA ARG A 69 -13.70 2.86 6.37
C ARG A 69 -12.24 2.43 6.57
N TYR A 70 -11.82 1.34 5.93
CA TYR A 70 -10.45 0.83 6.09
C TYR A 70 -9.47 1.57 5.19
N ILE A 71 -9.90 1.96 4.00
CA ILE A 71 -9.12 2.83 3.10
C ILE A 71 -8.85 4.16 3.81
N LYS A 72 -9.87 4.72 4.45
CA LYS A 72 -9.74 5.96 5.22
C LYS A 72 -8.67 5.84 6.32
N LEU A 73 -8.63 4.72 7.04
CA LEU A 73 -7.62 4.47 8.07
C LEU A 73 -6.21 4.56 7.51
N LEU A 74 -5.99 4.00 6.33
CA LEU A 74 -4.67 4.02 5.68
C LEU A 74 -4.25 5.45 5.36
N TYR A 75 -5.14 6.23 4.81
CA TYR A 75 -4.86 7.63 4.48
C TYR A 75 -4.69 8.51 5.71
N GLU A 76 -5.48 8.28 6.76
CA GLU A 76 -5.31 8.98 8.04
C GLU A 76 -3.94 8.70 8.62
N TYR A 77 -3.48 7.46 8.54
CA TYR A 77 -2.16 7.10 9.03
C TYR A 77 -1.08 7.88 8.28
N VAL A 78 -1.09 7.84 6.94
CA VAL A 78 -0.06 8.47 6.12
C VAL A 78 -0.08 9.99 6.22
N PHE A 79 -1.23 10.60 6.06
CA PHE A 79 -1.32 12.06 5.93
C PHE A 79 -1.51 12.79 7.25
N ASP A 80 -2.25 12.22 8.18
CA ASP A 80 -2.51 12.90 9.45
C ASP A 80 -1.55 12.45 10.54
N GLN A 81 -1.31 11.17 10.68
CA GLN A 81 -0.46 10.64 11.74
C GLN A 81 1.02 10.76 11.40
N CYS A 82 1.44 10.37 10.20
CA CYS A 82 2.83 10.49 9.75
C CYS A 82 3.17 11.87 9.20
N GLY A 83 2.17 12.66 8.87
CA GLY A 83 2.36 14.02 8.36
C GLY A 83 2.92 14.12 6.96
N CYS A 84 2.79 13.06 6.16
CA CYS A 84 3.26 13.07 4.77
C CYS A 84 2.45 14.03 3.91
N ILE A 85 3.07 14.55 2.85
CA ILE A 85 2.40 15.35 1.84
C ILE A 85 2.12 14.56 0.57
N ARG A 86 2.73 13.37 0.47
CA ARG A 86 2.53 12.47 -0.65
C ARG A 86 2.61 11.02 -0.20
N ILE A 87 2.11 10.13 -1.05
CA ILE A 87 2.23 8.70 -0.90
C ILE A 87 2.66 8.12 -2.26
N SER A 88 3.58 7.18 -2.24
CA SER A 88 4.14 6.60 -3.45
C SER A 88 3.89 5.10 -3.53
N ALA A 89 3.78 4.58 -4.74
CA ALA A 89 3.67 3.14 -4.98
C ALA A 89 4.43 2.79 -6.26
N LEU A 90 5.04 1.60 -6.28
CA LEU A 90 5.77 1.10 -7.42
C LEU A 90 5.18 -0.25 -7.81
N VAL A 91 4.78 -0.40 -9.06
CA VAL A 91 4.00 -1.55 -9.53
C VAL A 91 4.60 -2.10 -10.80
N ASN A 92 4.60 -3.43 -10.95
CA ASN A 92 4.96 -4.08 -12.21
C ASN A 92 3.98 -3.68 -13.31
N GLU A 93 4.50 -3.29 -14.46
CA GLU A 93 3.67 -2.84 -15.60
C GLU A 93 2.64 -3.88 -16.03
N SER A 94 2.89 -5.15 -15.77
CA SER A 94 1.95 -6.24 -16.11
C SER A 94 0.89 -6.48 -15.04
N ASN A 95 1.02 -5.85 -13.88
CA ASN A 95 0.07 -6.03 -12.78
C ASN A 95 -1.13 -5.07 -12.95
N ARG A 96 -2.00 -5.41 -13.90
CA ARG A 96 -3.14 -4.57 -14.26
C ARG A 96 -4.13 -4.36 -13.12
N LYS A 97 -4.26 -5.35 -12.26
CA LYS A 97 -5.15 -5.29 -11.10
C LYS A 97 -4.72 -4.19 -10.13
N SER A 98 -3.43 -4.16 -9.79
CA SER A 98 -2.87 -3.13 -8.89
C SER A 98 -2.93 -1.75 -9.53
N ILE A 99 -2.63 -1.65 -10.83
CA ILE A 99 -2.69 -0.38 -11.56
C ILE A 99 -4.11 0.19 -11.51
N LYS A 100 -5.10 -0.65 -11.77
CA LYS A 100 -6.51 -0.24 -11.74
C LYS A 100 -6.90 0.22 -10.33
N LEU A 101 -6.47 -0.52 -9.32
CA LEU A 101 -6.75 -0.21 -7.93
C LEU A 101 -6.16 1.15 -7.53
N LEU A 102 -4.90 1.39 -7.86
CA LEU A 102 -4.22 2.65 -7.55
C LEU A 102 -4.89 3.83 -8.24
N ARG A 103 -5.24 3.68 -9.52
CA ARG A 103 -5.95 4.73 -10.25
C ARG A 103 -7.32 5.01 -9.63
N GLY A 104 -8.02 3.97 -9.18
CA GLY A 104 -9.30 4.10 -8.50
C GLY A 104 -9.19 4.84 -7.17
N LEU A 105 -8.06 4.72 -6.48
CA LEU A 105 -7.80 5.46 -5.25
C LEU A 105 -7.44 6.92 -5.49
N GLY A 106 -7.03 7.27 -6.71
CA GLY A 106 -6.65 8.62 -7.07
C GLY A 106 -5.16 8.82 -7.32
N PHE A 107 -4.39 7.75 -7.36
CA PHE A 107 -2.97 7.82 -7.70
C PHE A 107 -2.79 8.18 -9.18
N LYS A 108 -1.74 8.94 -9.47
CA LYS A 108 -1.35 9.33 -10.82
C LYS A 108 -0.03 8.69 -11.18
N GLU A 109 0.09 8.26 -12.43
CA GLU A 109 1.36 7.75 -12.93
C GLU A 109 2.37 8.90 -13.03
N GLU A 110 3.57 8.69 -12.48
CA GLU A 110 4.60 9.72 -12.41
C GLU A 110 5.87 9.35 -13.16
N GLY A 111 6.04 8.09 -13.47
CA GLY A 111 7.25 7.68 -14.18
C GLY A 111 7.34 6.16 -14.34
N ARG A 112 8.45 5.76 -14.94
CA ARG A 112 8.72 4.36 -15.27
C ARG A 112 10.18 4.05 -14.97
N LEU A 113 10.41 2.93 -14.28
CA LEU A 113 11.75 2.41 -14.02
C LEU A 113 11.98 1.19 -14.91
N ARG A 114 12.87 1.34 -15.89
CA ARG A 114 13.11 0.29 -16.88
C ARG A 114 13.71 -0.96 -16.22
N SER A 115 13.15 -2.13 -16.56
CA SER A 115 13.59 -3.44 -16.07
C SER A 115 13.60 -3.60 -14.56
N TYR A 116 12.85 -2.80 -13.84
CA TYR A 116 12.80 -2.89 -12.38
C TYR A 116 12.32 -4.26 -11.90
N PHE A 117 11.36 -4.86 -12.62
CA PHE A 117 10.86 -6.21 -12.39
C PHE A 117 11.31 -7.16 -13.51
N ASN A 118 12.54 -7.03 -13.94
CA ASN A 118 13.19 -7.67 -15.09
C ASN A 118 12.50 -8.95 -15.59
N PRO A 119 12.03 -9.01 -16.87
CA PRO A 119 12.26 -8.02 -17.93
C PRO A 119 11.25 -6.86 -17.94
N LYS A 120 10.25 -6.88 -17.06
CA LYS A 120 9.20 -5.88 -17.01
C LYS A 120 9.66 -4.61 -16.29
N ASP A 121 9.03 -3.51 -16.65
CA ASP A 121 9.30 -2.21 -16.01
C ASP A 121 8.45 -2.02 -14.77
N GLY A 122 8.93 -1.17 -13.87
CA GLY A 122 8.16 -0.67 -12.75
C GLY A 122 7.51 0.66 -13.09
N ILE A 123 6.23 0.82 -12.76
CA ILE A 123 5.53 2.08 -12.92
C ILE A 123 5.43 2.75 -11.56
N VAL A 124 5.86 4.01 -11.50
CA VAL A 124 5.80 4.81 -10.28
C VAL A 124 4.49 5.58 -10.25
N PHE A 125 3.75 5.42 -9.16
CA PHE A 125 2.52 6.16 -8.91
C PHE A 125 2.69 7.03 -7.68
N GLY A 126 2.02 8.17 -7.68
CA GLY A 126 2.01 9.06 -6.54
C GLY A 126 0.66 9.71 -6.34
N GLN A 127 0.40 10.09 -5.10
CA GLN A 127 -0.80 10.85 -4.75
C GLN A 127 -0.41 11.88 -3.71
N LEU A 128 -0.80 13.13 -3.94
CA LEU A 128 -0.57 14.20 -3.00
C LEU A 128 -1.70 14.26 -1.97
N ARG A 129 -1.38 14.75 -0.76
CA ARG A 129 -2.38 14.97 0.27
C ARG A 129 -3.55 15.81 -0.26
N SER A 130 -3.26 16.85 -1.04
CA SER A 130 -4.27 17.73 -1.62
C SER A 130 -5.19 17.05 -2.62
N GLU A 131 -4.79 15.89 -3.14
CA GLU A 131 -5.57 15.10 -4.12
C GLU A 131 -6.41 14.02 -3.46
N CYS A 132 -6.23 13.79 -2.18
CA CYS A 132 -6.88 12.69 -1.48
C CYS A 132 -8.37 12.98 -1.23
N LYS A 133 -9.24 12.15 -1.78
CA LYS A 133 -10.69 12.28 -1.60
C LYS A 133 -11.22 11.42 -0.45
N TRP A 134 -10.36 10.64 0.19
CA TRP A 134 -10.76 9.68 1.23
C TRP A 134 -10.80 10.29 2.62
N LEU A 135 -10.13 11.42 2.80
CA LEU A 135 -10.17 12.17 4.06
C LEU A 135 -11.22 13.26 3.95
N GLU A 136 -11.95 13.47 5.02
CA GLU A 136 -12.91 14.58 5.09
C GLU A 136 -12.18 15.92 5.23
N ARG A 137 -12.73 16.90 4.57
CA ARG A 137 -12.20 18.26 4.57
C ARG A 137 -13.17 19.20 5.25
#